data_d709e78fd5b3fd16d1f67ec2e2e4ebb8
#
_entry.id   d709e78fd5b3fd16d1f67ec2e2e4ebb8
#
_cell.length_a   1.000
_cell.length_b   1.000
_cell.length_c   1.000
_cell.angle_alpha   90.00
_cell.angle_beta   90.00
_cell.angle_gamma   90.00
#
_symmetry.space_group_name_H-M   'P 1'
#
loop_
_entity.id
_entity.type
_entity.pdbx_description
1 polymer ?
#
loop_
_entity_poly.entity_id
_entity_poly.type
_entity_poly.pdbx_seq_one_letter_code
_entity_poly.pdbx_strand_id
1 'polypeptide(L)'
;MADIAHIAALVATGVHPSPAGYAHFVTTTTHKTLRGPRGGMIMCDEEHALGIDKAVFPGIQGGPLEHIIAAKAVALKEALEPSFTDYAKQVVKNAKTLAQTLMDNGIDIVSGGTDNHLMTIDLRKLGLTGKDMANMLEKVGITANKNTVPNDPQSPFVTSGIRIGTPAVTTRGFKEDDMVEVGQIIAEAIKNNDNEEVLKSLKERSMSLCKKYPLYPNL
;
A
#
# COMPACT_ATOMS: atom_id res chain seq x y z
N MET A 1 -17.92 -12.60 -6.70
CA MET A 1 -16.93 -11.61 -7.18
C MET A 1 -15.85 -11.41 -6.11
N ALA A 2 -14.59 -11.36 -6.51
CA ALA A 2 -13.46 -11.04 -5.63
C ALA A 2 -12.72 -9.82 -6.19
N ASP A 3 -12.52 -8.79 -5.37
CA ASP A 3 -11.69 -7.62 -5.72
C ASP A 3 -10.31 -7.78 -5.07
N ILE A 4 -9.27 -7.88 -5.92
CA ILE A 4 -7.89 -8.06 -5.48
C ILE A 4 -7.04 -6.80 -5.70
N ALA A 5 -7.66 -5.65 -5.88
CA ALA A 5 -6.98 -4.41 -6.28
C ALA A 5 -5.73 -4.10 -5.43
N HIS A 6 -5.80 -4.30 -4.13
CA HIS A 6 -4.67 -4.06 -3.24
C HIS A 6 -3.58 -5.13 -3.29
N ILE A 7 -3.95 -6.38 -3.53
CA ILE A 7 -3.05 -7.54 -3.41
C ILE A 7 -2.71 -8.17 -4.77
N ALA A 8 -3.08 -7.53 -5.88
CA ALA A 8 -2.97 -8.13 -7.22
C ALA A 8 -1.55 -8.63 -7.56
N ALA A 9 -0.50 -7.88 -7.20
CA ALA A 9 0.88 -8.33 -7.40
C ALA A 9 1.21 -9.57 -6.57
N LEU A 10 0.74 -9.64 -5.33
CA LEU A 10 0.98 -10.79 -4.44
C LEU A 10 0.26 -12.03 -4.96
N VAL A 11 -0.94 -11.87 -5.50
CA VAL A 11 -1.71 -12.95 -6.15
C VAL A 11 -1.02 -13.39 -7.43
N ALA A 12 -0.65 -12.47 -8.31
CA ALA A 12 -0.01 -12.77 -9.59
C ALA A 12 1.32 -13.53 -9.44
N THR A 13 2.04 -13.29 -8.35
CA THR A 13 3.34 -13.93 -8.06
C THR A 13 3.24 -15.17 -7.15
N GLY A 14 2.02 -15.57 -6.76
CA GLY A 14 1.81 -16.71 -5.86
C GLY A 14 2.20 -16.46 -4.39
N VAL A 15 2.54 -15.21 -4.02
CA VAL A 15 2.84 -14.84 -2.63
C VAL A 15 1.55 -14.81 -1.77
N HIS A 16 0.40 -14.58 -2.41
CA HIS A 16 -0.93 -14.65 -1.80
C HIS A 16 -1.82 -15.61 -2.61
N PRO A 17 -2.72 -16.37 -1.96
CA PRO A 17 -3.66 -17.24 -2.67
C PRO A 17 -4.50 -16.49 -3.71
N SER A 18 -4.74 -17.15 -4.85
CA SER A 18 -5.55 -16.61 -5.94
C SER A 18 -7.03 -16.95 -5.76
N PRO A 19 -7.98 -16.03 -5.99
CA PRO A 19 -9.39 -16.31 -6.06
C PRO A 19 -9.83 -16.86 -7.43
N ALA A 20 -8.95 -16.94 -8.43
CA ALA A 20 -9.25 -17.49 -9.74
C ALA A 20 -9.66 -18.96 -9.62
N GLY A 21 -10.74 -19.33 -10.30
CA GLY A 21 -11.36 -20.66 -10.19
C GLY A 21 -12.33 -20.83 -9.00
N TYR A 22 -12.40 -19.86 -8.08
CA TYR A 22 -13.36 -19.83 -6.97
C TYR A 22 -14.40 -18.70 -7.11
N ALA A 23 -14.05 -17.64 -7.83
CA ALA A 23 -14.91 -16.50 -8.06
C ALA A 23 -15.19 -16.35 -9.56
N HIS A 24 -16.48 -16.20 -9.95
CA HIS A 24 -16.89 -15.98 -11.35
C HIS A 24 -16.32 -14.67 -11.92
N PHE A 25 -16.11 -13.66 -11.08
CA PHE A 25 -15.54 -12.36 -11.46
C PHE A 25 -14.41 -12.00 -10.50
N VAL A 26 -13.25 -11.67 -11.05
CA VAL A 26 -12.11 -11.12 -10.30
C VAL A 26 -11.79 -9.74 -10.85
N THR A 27 -11.82 -8.73 -9.98
CA THR A 27 -11.52 -7.34 -10.36
C THR A 27 -10.24 -6.87 -9.72
N THR A 28 -9.54 -5.98 -10.40
CA THR A 28 -8.35 -5.32 -9.85
C THR A 28 -8.13 -3.94 -10.44
N THR A 29 -7.38 -3.12 -9.71
CA THR A 29 -6.73 -1.95 -10.28
C THR A 29 -5.35 -2.32 -10.81
N THR A 30 -4.85 -1.57 -11.78
CA THR A 30 -3.51 -1.76 -12.34
C THR A 30 -2.43 -0.89 -11.66
N HIS A 31 -2.81 0.12 -10.88
CA HIS A 31 -1.94 1.17 -10.34
C HIS A 31 -1.57 1.06 -8.85
N LYS A 32 -1.85 -0.08 -8.20
CA LYS A 32 -1.45 -0.33 -6.81
C LYS A 32 -0.22 -1.25 -6.77
N THR A 33 -0.31 -2.40 -6.14
CA THR A 33 0.81 -3.35 -6.06
C THR A 33 1.33 -3.83 -7.42
N LEU A 34 0.49 -3.84 -8.46
CA LEU A 34 0.92 -4.16 -9.85
C LEU A 34 1.85 -3.12 -10.48
N ARG A 35 1.98 -1.92 -9.91
CA ARG A 35 2.86 -0.83 -10.39
C ARG A 35 2.59 -0.35 -11.82
N GLY A 36 1.37 -0.55 -12.31
CA GLY A 36 0.95 -0.13 -13.65
C GLY A 36 0.31 1.26 -13.68
N PRO A 37 -0.22 1.67 -14.83
CA PRO A 37 -0.92 2.92 -15.00
C PRO A 37 -2.26 2.90 -14.25
N ARG A 38 -2.83 4.07 -14.02
CA ARG A 38 -4.15 4.20 -13.40
C ARG A 38 -5.22 3.59 -14.32
N GLY A 39 -5.88 2.56 -13.82
CA GLY A 39 -6.90 1.82 -14.55
C GLY A 39 -7.40 0.62 -13.76
N GLY A 40 -8.30 -0.13 -14.38
CA GLY A 40 -8.86 -1.37 -13.85
C GLY A 40 -8.80 -2.51 -14.86
N MET A 41 -9.05 -3.71 -14.37
CA MET A 41 -9.14 -4.93 -15.15
C MET A 41 -10.20 -5.85 -14.52
N ILE A 42 -10.98 -6.51 -15.35
CA ILE A 42 -11.96 -7.51 -14.95
C ILE A 42 -11.59 -8.83 -15.63
N MET A 43 -11.55 -9.88 -14.87
CA MET A 43 -11.36 -11.26 -15.33
C MET A 43 -12.62 -12.05 -14.99
N CYS A 44 -13.10 -12.86 -15.90
CA CYS A 44 -14.27 -13.70 -15.70
C CYS A 44 -14.19 -14.97 -16.55
N ASP A 45 -15.09 -15.92 -16.28
CA ASP A 45 -15.27 -17.07 -17.13
C ASP A 45 -15.87 -16.65 -18.48
N GLU A 46 -15.60 -17.41 -19.55
CA GLU A 46 -15.97 -17.08 -20.94
C GLU A 46 -17.48 -16.84 -21.11
N GLU A 47 -18.32 -17.59 -20.41
CA GLU A 47 -19.78 -17.43 -20.47
C GLU A 47 -20.27 -16.04 -20.04
N HIS A 48 -19.47 -15.31 -19.25
CA HIS A 48 -19.79 -13.97 -18.76
C HIS A 48 -19.13 -12.84 -19.58
N ALA A 49 -18.16 -13.16 -20.44
CA ALA A 49 -17.31 -12.18 -21.13
C ALA A 49 -18.13 -11.17 -21.95
N LEU A 50 -19.07 -11.65 -22.78
CA LEU A 50 -19.90 -10.78 -23.63
C LEU A 50 -20.76 -9.80 -22.80
N GLY A 51 -21.25 -10.26 -21.64
CA GLY A 51 -22.03 -9.41 -20.71
C GLY A 51 -21.18 -8.31 -20.11
N ILE A 52 -19.95 -8.63 -19.70
CA ILE A 52 -18.98 -7.67 -19.17
C ILE A 52 -18.57 -6.68 -20.25
N ASP A 53 -18.23 -7.15 -21.47
CA ASP A 53 -17.84 -6.27 -22.57
C ASP A 53 -18.92 -5.24 -22.90
N LYS A 54 -20.17 -5.66 -22.97
CA LYS A 54 -21.32 -4.75 -23.21
C LYS A 54 -21.55 -3.79 -22.04
N ALA A 55 -21.34 -4.22 -20.81
CA ALA A 55 -21.46 -3.37 -19.64
C ALA A 55 -20.36 -2.31 -19.60
N VAL A 56 -19.14 -2.67 -20.00
CA VAL A 56 -18.01 -1.72 -20.09
C VAL A 56 -18.24 -0.77 -21.28
N PHE A 57 -18.43 -1.30 -22.48
CA PHE A 57 -18.67 -0.49 -23.69
C PHE A 57 -19.83 -1.07 -24.51
N PRO A 58 -20.86 -0.28 -24.82
CA PRO A 58 -21.00 1.17 -24.55
C PRO A 58 -21.71 1.49 -23.20
N GLY A 59 -21.84 0.50 -22.32
CA GLY A 59 -22.67 0.65 -21.12
C GLY A 59 -22.23 1.79 -20.18
N ILE A 60 -20.97 1.77 -19.75
CA ILE A 60 -20.44 2.73 -18.77
C ILE A 60 -19.35 3.64 -19.37
N GLN A 61 -18.59 3.14 -20.34
CA GLN A 61 -17.42 3.82 -20.90
C GLN A 61 -17.61 4.08 -22.40
N GLY A 62 -16.77 4.97 -22.97
CA GLY A 62 -16.65 5.28 -24.37
C GLY A 62 -15.27 4.92 -24.90
N GLY A 63 -14.70 5.74 -25.81
CA GLY A 63 -13.38 5.53 -26.38
C GLY A 63 -12.30 5.44 -25.31
N PRO A 64 -11.45 4.41 -25.33
CA PRO A 64 -10.45 4.19 -24.29
C PRO A 64 -9.25 5.11 -24.48
N LEU A 65 -8.49 5.30 -23.39
CA LEU A 65 -7.20 5.98 -23.42
C LEU A 65 -6.12 4.98 -23.90
N GLU A 66 -5.77 5.02 -25.16
CA GLU A 66 -4.87 4.03 -25.79
C GLU A 66 -3.47 4.02 -25.19
N HIS A 67 -2.94 5.18 -24.78
CA HIS A 67 -1.67 5.25 -24.05
C HIS A 67 -1.71 4.51 -22.70
N ILE A 68 -2.87 4.48 -22.02
CA ILE A 68 -3.07 3.69 -20.82
C ILE A 68 -3.11 2.19 -21.14
N ILE A 69 -3.72 1.79 -22.27
CA ILE A 69 -3.71 0.39 -22.72
C ILE A 69 -2.27 -0.06 -22.99
N ALA A 70 -1.48 0.75 -23.72
CA ALA A 70 -0.07 0.47 -23.98
C ALA A 70 0.74 0.37 -22.67
N ALA A 71 0.52 1.28 -21.72
CA ALA A 71 1.18 1.24 -20.43
C ALA A 71 0.78 0.01 -19.59
N LYS A 72 -0.49 -0.45 -19.68
CA LYS A 72 -0.91 -1.72 -19.03
C LYS A 72 -0.17 -2.92 -19.63
N ALA A 73 0.00 -2.96 -20.96
CA ALA A 73 0.74 -4.04 -21.63
C ALA A 73 2.19 -4.12 -21.13
N VAL A 74 2.86 -2.98 -20.98
CA VAL A 74 4.22 -2.91 -20.41
C VAL A 74 4.23 -3.39 -18.97
N ALA A 75 3.34 -2.89 -18.13
CA ALA A 75 3.28 -3.28 -16.72
C ALA A 75 2.98 -4.78 -16.53
N LEU A 76 2.09 -5.35 -17.35
CA LEU A 76 1.78 -6.78 -17.29
C LEU A 76 2.96 -7.63 -17.78
N LYS A 77 3.72 -7.16 -18.77
CA LYS A 77 4.94 -7.81 -19.21
C LYS A 77 6.00 -7.80 -18.10
N GLU A 78 6.20 -6.67 -17.44
CA GLU A 78 7.10 -6.60 -16.27
C GLU A 78 6.66 -7.54 -15.15
N ALA A 79 5.35 -7.68 -14.93
CA ALA A 79 4.80 -8.58 -13.91
C ALA A 79 5.05 -10.08 -14.18
N LEU A 80 5.39 -10.45 -15.41
CA LEU A 80 5.80 -11.82 -15.78
C LEU A 80 7.28 -12.12 -15.49
N GLU A 81 8.10 -11.09 -15.25
CA GLU A 81 9.52 -11.27 -15.01
C GLU A 81 9.80 -11.81 -13.59
N PRO A 82 10.82 -12.68 -13.41
CA PRO A 82 11.19 -13.21 -12.09
C PRO A 82 11.46 -12.10 -11.05
N SER A 83 12.03 -10.98 -11.47
CA SER A 83 12.29 -9.82 -10.61
C SER A 83 11.02 -9.23 -9.97
N PHE A 84 9.87 -9.40 -10.62
CA PHE A 84 8.60 -8.97 -10.06
C PHE A 84 8.14 -9.87 -8.89
N THR A 85 8.45 -11.16 -8.97
CA THR A 85 8.24 -12.08 -7.85
C THR A 85 9.15 -11.73 -6.66
N ASP A 86 10.40 -11.35 -6.92
CA ASP A 86 11.32 -10.90 -5.86
C ASP A 86 10.83 -9.60 -5.20
N TYR A 87 10.31 -8.66 -6.01
CA TYR A 87 9.65 -7.46 -5.50
C TYR A 87 8.47 -7.80 -4.58
N ALA A 88 7.56 -8.69 -5.00
CA ALA A 88 6.39 -9.05 -4.22
C ALA A 88 6.76 -9.70 -2.88
N LYS A 89 7.74 -10.60 -2.87
CA LYS A 89 8.30 -11.20 -1.66
C LYS A 89 8.92 -10.15 -0.74
N GLN A 90 9.68 -9.21 -1.30
CA GLN A 90 10.32 -8.13 -0.53
C GLN A 90 9.27 -7.19 0.08
N VAL A 91 8.18 -6.90 -0.63
CA VAL A 91 7.07 -6.10 -0.10
C VAL A 91 6.53 -6.68 1.20
N VAL A 92 6.29 -8.01 1.22
CA VAL A 92 5.77 -8.70 2.42
C VAL A 92 6.81 -8.73 3.54
N LYS A 93 8.08 -8.98 3.22
CA LYS A 93 9.17 -8.94 4.24
C LYS A 93 9.28 -7.56 4.87
N ASN A 94 9.31 -6.53 4.05
CA ASN A 94 9.35 -5.14 4.51
C ASN A 94 8.14 -4.81 5.40
N ALA A 95 6.94 -5.24 5.02
CA ALA A 95 5.73 -5.01 5.81
C ALA A 95 5.79 -5.71 7.18
N LYS A 96 6.25 -6.97 7.22
CA LYS A 96 6.44 -7.71 8.48
C LYS A 96 7.45 -7.04 9.39
N THR A 97 8.59 -6.63 8.86
CA THR A 97 9.63 -5.92 9.64
C THR A 97 9.09 -4.60 10.18
N LEU A 98 8.41 -3.81 9.34
CA LEU A 98 7.82 -2.55 9.78
C LEU A 98 6.78 -2.75 10.89
N ALA A 99 5.88 -3.73 10.73
CA ALA A 99 4.87 -4.05 11.74
C ALA A 99 5.52 -4.48 13.07
N GLN A 100 6.52 -5.37 13.01
CA GLN A 100 7.23 -5.83 14.21
C GLN A 100 7.94 -4.67 14.92
N THR A 101 8.65 -3.82 14.16
CA THR A 101 9.34 -2.65 14.74
C THR A 101 8.37 -1.71 15.44
N LEU A 102 7.20 -1.46 14.85
CA LEU A 102 6.17 -0.63 15.48
C LEU A 102 5.66 -1.26 16.78
N MET A 103 5.36 -2.56 16.79
CA MET A 103 4.90 -3.27 17.97
C MET A 103 5.97 -3.30 19.09
N ASP A 104 7.23 -3.53 18.74
CA ASP A 104 8.36 -3.48 19.68
C ASP A 104 8.53 -2.09 20.31
N ASN A 105 8.08 -1.06 19.62
CA ASN A 105 8.01 0.32 20.12
C ASN A 105 6.68 0.68 20.80
N GLY A 106 5.82 -0.30 21.07
CA GLY A 106 4.55 -0.10 21.81
C GLY A 106 3.43 0.53 20.97
N ILE A 107 3.51 0.45 19.65
CA ILE A 107 2.45 0.90 18.74
C ILE A 107 1.55 -0.29 18.37
N ASP A 108 0.26 -0.19 18.62
CA ASP A 108 -0.69 -1.27 18.37
C ASP A 108 -1.00 -1.40 16.86
N ILE A 109 -0.86 -2.60 16.33
CA ILE A 109 -1.32 -2.99 14.99
C ILE A 109 -2.62 -3.77 15.12
N VAL A 110 -3.65 -3.40 14.36
CA VAL A 110 -5.02 -3.95 14.47
C VAL A 110 -5.06 -5.48 14.46
N SER A 111 -4.28 -6.15 13.65
CA SER A 111 -4.25 -7.62 13.55
C SER A 111 -3.05 -8.26 14.25
N GLY A 112 -2.32 -7.50 15.07
CA GLY A 112 -1.08 -7.98 15.70
C GLY A 112 0.03 -8.28 14.69
N GLY A 113 0.01 -7.63 13.53
CA GLY A 113 0.98 -7.81 12.45
C GLY A 113 0.35 -7.70 11.07
N THR A 114 1.04 -8.22 10.05
CA THR A 114 0.53 -8.29 8.68
C THR A 114 1.10 -9.47 7.91
N ASP A 115 0.28 -10.07 7.03
CA ASP A 115 0.66 -11.12 6.09
C ASP A 115 0.76 -10.62 4.64
N ASN A 116 0.53 -9.32 4.43
CA ASN A 116 0.53 -8.71 3.10
C ASN A 116 1.39 -7.45 3.05
N HIS A 117 0.98 -6.44 2.30
CA HIS A 117 1.74 -5.24 1.99
C HIS A 117 1.39 -4.03 2.85
N LEU A 118 0.34 -4.09 3.67
CA LEU A 118 -0.14 -2.96 4.47
C LEU A 118 -0.57 -3.40 5.86
N MET A 119 -0.68 -2.43 6.76
CA MET A 119 -1.17 -2.59 8.13
C MET A 119 -1.95 -1.37 8.57
N THR A 120 -2.82 -1.55 9.56
CA THR A 120 -3.54 -0.47 10.23
C THR A 120 -3.03 -0.33 11.66
N ILE A 121 -2.57 0.85 12.01
CA ILE A 121 -2.17 1.24 13.37
C ILE A 121 -3.42 1.67 14.12
N ASP A 122 -3.62 1.17 15.33
CA ASP A 122 -4.68 1.58 16.24
C ASP A 122 -4.15 2.64 17.23
N LEU A 123 -4.71 3.84 17.19
CA LEU A 123 -4.27 4.98 17.98
C LEU A 123 -5.11 5.20 19.24
N ARG A 124 -6.16 4.39 19.48
CA ARG A 124 -7.13 4.61 20.57
C ARG A 124 -6.48 4.61 21.95
N LYS A 125 -5.54 3.70 22.20
CA LYS A 125 -4.84 3.63 23.51
C LYS A 125 -3.96 4.85 23.78
N LEU A 126 -3.53 5.54 22.71
CA LEU A 126 -2.73 6.74 22.80
C LEU A 126 -3.57 8.03 22.88
N GLY A 127 -4.90 7.90 22.78
CA GLY A 127 -5.81 9.06 22.76
C GLY A 127 -5.67 9.94 21.53
N LEU A 128 -5.11 9.41 20.42
CA LEU A 128 -4.82 10.16 19.20
C LEU A 128 -5.82 9.82 18.09
N THR A 129 -5.97 10.74 17.12
CA THR A 129 -6.85 10.52 15.97
C THR A 129 -6.06 10.21 14.70
N GLY A 130 -6.69 9.45 13.79
CA GLY A 130 -6.09 9.14 12.50
C GLY A 130 -5.82 10.39 11.66
N LYS A 131 -6.71 11.37 11.71
CA LYS A 131 -6.56 12.65 11.00
C LYS A 131 -5.33 13.42 11.47
N ASP A 132 -5.17 13.59 12.78
CA ASP A 132 -4.06 14.38 13.32
C ASP A 132 -2.73 13.67 13.07
N MET A 133 -2.70 12.35 13.26
CA MET A 133 -1.48 11.58 13.01
C MET A 133 -1.09 11.50 11.53
N ALA A 134 -2.04 11.40 10.61
CA ALA A 134 -1.73 11.47 9.18
C ALA A 134 -1.10 12.82 8.81
N ASN A 135 -1.67 13.93 9.31
CA ASN A 135 -1.14 15.28 9.08
C ASN A 135 0.25 15.48 9.73
N MET A 136 0.46 14.91 10.92
CA MET A 136 1.74 15.00 11.62
C MET A 136 2.83 14.19 10.89
N LEU A 137 2.52 12.97 10.44
CA LEU A 137 3.47 12.15 9.69
C LEU A 137 3.87 12.80 8.36
N GLU A 138 2.99 13.54 7.72
CA GLU A 138 3.32 14.31 6.52
C GLU A 138 4.39 15.38 6.81
N LYS A 139 4.37 16.02 7.99
CA LYS A 139 5.42 16.98 8.41
C LYS A 139 6.80 16.33 8.49
N VAL A 140 6.89 15.06 8.87
CA VAL A 140 8.14 14.31 8.90
C VAL A 140 8.46 13.58 7.58
N GLY A 141 7.70 13.84 6.52
CA GLY A 141 7.94 13.30 5.18
C GLY A 141 7.44 11.87 4.99
N ILE A 142 6.50 11.40 5.81
CA ILE A 142 5.89 10.08 5.72
C ILE A 142 4.40 10.22 5.38
N THR A 143 4.00 9.72 4.22
CA THR A 143 2.59 9.73 3.80
C THR A 143 1.84 8.54 4.41
N ALA A 144 0.77 8.82 5.14
CA ALA A 144 -0.15 7.84 5.70
C ALA A 144 -1.60 8.24 5.42
N ASN A 145 -2.49 7.24 5.37
CA ASN A 145 -3.92 7.50 5.27
C ASN A 145 -4.58 7.31 6.63
N LYS A 146 -5.43 8.26 7.06
CA LYS A 146 -6.36 7.99 8.15
C LYS A 146 -7.23 6.80 7.78
N ASN A 147 -7.52 5.93 8.74
CA ASN A 147 -8.28 4.70 8.53
C ASN A 147 -9.11 4.36 9.76
N THR A 148 -10.34 3.92 9.55
CA THR A 148 -11.16 3.39 10.65
C THR A 148 -10.54 2.09 11.19
N VAL A 149 -10.73 1.86 12.48
CA VAL A 149 -10.40 0.61 13.16
C VAL A 149 -11.69 -0.18 13.44
N PRO A 150 -11.64 -1.47 13.73
CA PRO A 150 -12.81 -2.24 14.13
C PRO A 150 -13.51 -1.58 15.33
N ASN A 151 -14.84 -1.38 15.21
CA ASN A 151 -15.66 -0.68 16.21
C ASN A 151 -15.15 0.73 16.53
N ASP A 152 -14.75 1.47 15.52
CA ASP A 152 -14.20 2.82 15.67
C ASP A 152 -15.23 3.77 16.30
N PRO A 153 -14.91 4.43 17.42
CA PRO A 153 -15.81 5.40 18.06
C PRO A 153 -15.84 6.75 17.32
N GLN A 154 -14.87 7.01 16.43
CA GLN A 154 -14.76 8.26 15.68
C GLN A 154 -15.53 8.19 14.35
N SER A 155 -15.90 9.35 13.84
CA SER A 155 -16.48 9.45 12.50
C SER A 155 -15.49 9.07 11.41
N PRO A 156 -15.94 8.66 10.21
CA PRO A 156 -15.04 8.37 9.06
C PRO A 156 -14.18 9.56 8.61
N PHE A 157 -14.53 10.78 9.02
CA PHE A 157 -13.74 11.99 8.71
C PHE A 157 -12.58 12.21 9.66
N VAL A 158 -12.59 11.59 10.84
CA VAL A 158 -11.57 11.71 11.89
C VAL A 158 -10.78 10.42 12.02
N THR A 159 -11.45 9.30 12.26
CA THR A 159 -10.93 7.94 12.47
C THR A 159 -10.01 7.79 13.70
N SER A 160 -9.84 6.57 14.16
CA SER A 160 -8.94 6.25 15.28
C SER A 160 -7.69 5.49 14.85
N GLY A 161 -7.44 5.39 13.57
CA GLY A 161 -6.27 4.70 13.04
C GLY A 161 -5.66 5.35 11.82
N ILE A 162 -4.48 4.86 11.46
CA ILE A 162 -3.80 5.19 10.20
C ILE A 162 -3.40 3.90 9.49
N ARG A 163 -3.40 3.95 8.16
CA ARG A 163 -2.95 2.84 7.31
C ARG A 163 -1.64 3.22 6.62
N ILE A 164 -0.69 2.31 6.69
CA ILE A 164 0.61 2.41 6.04
C ILE A 164 0.93 1.12 5.27
N GLY A 165 1.84 1.19 4.32
CA GLY A 165 2.23 0.03 3.52
C GLY A 165 3.56 0.23 2.80
N THR A 166 4.10 -0.84 2.25
CA THR A 166 5.49 -0.93 1.80
C THR A 166 5.73 -1.02 0.28
N PRO A 167 4.74 -1.13 -0.62
CA PRO A 167 5.00 -1.31 -2.05
C PRO A 167 5.83 -0.19 -2.69
N ALA A 168 5.53 1.07 -2.37
CA ALA A 168 6.21 2.23 -2.96
C ALA A 168 7.69 2.31 -2.54
N VAL A 169 7.96 2.14 -1.25
CA VAL A 169 9.35 2.16 -0.72
C VAL A 169 10.13 0.92 -1.17
N THR A 170 9.49 -0.26 -1.28
CA THR A 170 10.13 -1.46 -1.83
C THR A 170 10.51 -1.25 -3.30
N THR A 171 9.67 -0.60 -4.10
CA THR A 171 9.99 -0.23 -5.50
C THR A 171 11.20 0.69 -5.56
N ARG A 172 11.40 1.58 -4.58
CA ARG A 172 12.59 2.43 -4.46
C ARG A 172 13.86 1.68 -4.09
N GLY A 173 13.75 0.47 -3.55
CA GLY A 173 14.89 -0.36 -3.15
C GLY A 173 15.07 -0.54 -1.64
N PHE A 174 14.15 -0.04 -0.82
CA PHE A 174 14.19 -0.20 0.64
C PHE A 174 14.12 -1.69 1.02
N LYS A 175 14.88 -2.08 2.04
CA LYS A 175 14.97 -3.41 2.60
C LYS A 175 14.59 -3.40 4.08
N GLU A 176 14.72 -4.57 4.73
CA GLU A 176 14.31 -4.77 6.11
C GLU A 176 14.97 -3.78 7.08
N ASP A 177 16.28 -3.53 6.95
CA ASP A 177 17.00 -2.57 7.83
C ASP A 177 16.45 -1.14 7.70
N ASP A 178 16.09 -0.74 6.46
CA ASP A 178 15.45 0.56 6.24
C ASP A 178 14.05 0.60 6.86
N MET A 179 13.33 -0.54 6.89
CA MET A 179 12.02 -0.63 7.54
C MET A 179 12.09 -0.53 9.06
N VAL A 180 13.18 -1.00 9.67
CA VAL A 180 13.43 -0.76 11.10
C VAL A 180 13.57 0.74 11.36
N GLU A 181 14.37 1.44 10.57
CA GLU A 181 14.52 2.90 10.71
C GLU A 181 13.20 3.65 10.46
N VAL A 182 12.44 3.29 9.42
CA VAL A 182 11.12 3.86 9.15
C VAL A 182 10.15 3.62 10.32
N GLY A 183 10.15 2.41 10.87
CA GLY A 183 9.32 2.05 12.02
C GLY A 183 9.66 2.86 13.26
N GLN A 184 10.94 3.06 13.54
CA GLN A 184 11.43 3.92 14.63
C GLN A 184 11.00 5.38 14.43
N ILE A 185 11.19 5.93 13.24
CA ILE A 185 10.75 7.30 12.91
C ILE A 185 9.26 7.46 13.16
N ILE A 186 8.43 6.53 12.70
CA ILE A 186 6.96 6.57 12.90
C ILE A 186 6.62 6.49 14.38
N ALA A 187 7.20 5.55 15.12
CA ALA A 187 6.91 5.37 16.54
C ALA A 187 7.35 6.58 17.38
N GLU A 188 8.53 7.13 17.11
CA GLU A 188 9.04 8.34 17.78
C GLU A 188 8.15 9.55 17.45
N ALA A 189 7.73 9.72 16.19
CA ALA A 189 6.85 10.80 15.77
C ALA A 189 5.47 10.73 16.46
N ILE A 190 4.88 9.53 16.57
CA ILE A 190 3.62 9.32 17.28
C ILE A 190 3.74 9.67 18.76
N LYS A 191 4.83 9.26 19.41
CA LYS A 191 5.07 9.51 20.86
C LYS A 191 5.41 10.96 21.18
N ASN A 192 5.93 11.70 20.22
CA ASN A 192 6.39 13.09 20.38
C ASN A 192 5.65 14.04 19.42
N ASN A 193 4.38 13.79 19.17
CA ASN A 193 3.60 14.46 18.12
C ASN A 193 3.39 15.98 18.33
N ASP A 194 3.68 16.50 19.50
CA ASP A 194 3.64 17.92 19.90
C ASP A 194 5.02 18.57 20.03
N ASN A 195 6.12 17.81 19.84
CA ASN A 195 7.48 18.31 19.96
C ASN A 195 8.10 18.65 18.60
N GLU A 196 8.03 19.90 18.21
CA GLU A 196 8.51 20.39 16.90
C GLU A 196 10.03 20.14 16.67
N GLU A 197 10.87 20.17 17.70
CA GLU A 197 12.31 19.89 17.55
C GLU A 197 12.56 18.43 17.21
N VAL A 198 11.85 17.52 17.90
CA VAL A 198 11.92 16.08 17.61
C VAL A 198 11.39 15.82 16.19
N LEU A 199 10.22 16.36 15.83
CA LEU A 199 9.65 16.19 14.49
C LEU A 199 10.59 16.68 13.39
N LYS A 200 11.31 17.79 13.60
CA LYS A 200 12.30 18.29 12.65
C LYS A 200 13.48 17.31 12.48
N SER A 201 14.00 16.77 13.55
CA SER A 201 15.07 15.76 13.51
C SER A 201 14.61 14.49 12.79
N LEU A 202 13.37 14.03 13.04
CA LEU A 202 12.79 12.87 12.38
C LEU A 202 12.59 13.09 10.87
N LYS A 203 12.23 14.32 10.48
CA LYS A 203 12.18 14.70 9.06
C LYS A 203 13.55 14.58 8.39
N GLU A 204 14.60 15.02 9.04
CA GLU A 204 15.97 14.92 8.51
C GLU A 204 16.39 13.45 8.33
N ARG A 205 16.05 12.56 9.29
CA ARG A 205 16.26 11.11 9.17
C ARG A 205 15.49 10.52 7.99
N SER A 206 14.20 10.84 7.87
CA SER A 206 13.35 10.39 6.75
C SER A 206 13.90 10.84 5.39
N MET A 207 14.28 12.11 5.27
CA MET A 207 14.89 12.64 4.05
C MET A 207 16.25 12.00 3.74
N SER A 208 17.04 11.66 4.74
CA SER A 208 18.31 10.94 4.57
C SER A 208 18.09 9.55 3.97
N LEU A 209 17.08 8.80 4.46
CA LEU A 209 16.69 7.52 3.85
C LEU A 209 16.26 7.70 2.39
N CYS A 210 15.45 8.70 2.09
CA CYS A 210 15.00 8.97 0.73
C CYS A 210 16.15 9.29 -0.23
N LYS A 211 17.22 9.94 0.25
CA LYS A 211 18.41 10.24 -0.55
C LYS A 211 19.23 9.00 -0.93
N LYS A 212 19.20 7.94 -0.13
CA LYS A 212 19.85 6.66 -0.46
C LYS A 212 19.20 5.99 -1.68
N TYR A 213 17.90 6.25 -1.90
CA TYR A 213 17.07 5.60 -2.90
C TYR A 213 16.36 6.66 -3.76
N PRO A 214 17.09 7.40 -4.60
CA PRO A 214 16.50 8.45 -5.45
C PRO A 214 15.50 7.82 -6.44
N LEU A 215 14.41 8.55 -6.70
CA LEU A 215 13.49 8.19 -7.77
C LEU A 215 14.12 8.58 -9.12
N TYR A 216 14.03 7.68 -10.10
CA TYR A 216 14.49 7.91 -11.46
C TYR A 216 15.95 8.42 -11.55
N PRO A 217 16.93 7.67 -11.00
CA PRO A 217 18.32 8.15 -10.89
C PRO A 217 18.99 8.43 -12.26
N ASN A 218 18.39 7.95 -13.35
CA ASN A 218 18.90 8.08 -14.71
C ASN A 218 18.08 9.06 -15.58
N LEU A 219 17.15 9.81 -15.00
CA LEU A 219 16.38 10.84 -15.70
C LEU A 219 16.91 12.24 -15.37
#